data_dc34cdcf79b01732396ce52795d6b0eb
#
_entry.id   dc34cdcf79b01732396ce52795d6b0eb
#
_cell.length_a   1.000
_cell.length_b   1.000
_cell.length_c   1.000
_cell.angle_alpha   90.00
_cell.angle_beta   90.00
_cell.angle_gamma   90.00
#
_symmetry.space_group_name_H-M   'P 1'
#
loop_
_entity.id
_entity.type
_entity.pdbx_description
1 polymer ?
#
loop_
_entity_poly.entity_id
_entity_poly.type
_entity_poly.pdbx_seq_one_letter_code
_entity_poly.pdbx_strand_id
1 'polypeptide(L)'
;MNKLFSFICVITVLSSCTQKIIITDFSVLPKSASEIINHVNSKNINYEHLDLKGSVVLIRDTEEIKFNINIKVIKDSVVWMSIRERSLGIELFRAQLTNDSIYFINRLEKTY
;
A
#
# COMPACT_ATOMS: atom_id res chain seq x y z
N MET A 1 -43.28 28.52 -2.07
CA MET A 1 -42.70 27.66 -3.11
C MET A 1 -41.18 27.60 -3.07
N ASN A 2 -40.49 28.68 -2.76
CA ASN A 2 -39.02 28.71 -2.81
C ASN A 2 -38.26 27.91 -1.69
N LYS A 3 -38.90 27.73 -0.51
CA LYS A 3 -38.27 26.99 0.59
C LYS A 3 -38.29 25.47 0.39
N LEU A 4 -39.32 24.96 -0.28
CA LEU A 4 -39.45 23.54 -0.61
C LEU A 4 -38.43 23.12 -1.67
N PHE A 5 -38.20 23.96 -2.66
CA PHE A 5 -37.22 23.73 -3.73
C PHE A 5 -35.77 23.77 -3.22
N SER A 6 -35.49 24.64 -2.25
CA SER A 6 -34.17 24.71 -1.57
C SER A 6 -33.90 23.46 -0.75
N PHE A 7 -34.91 22.87 -0.12
CA PHE A 7 -34.77 21.67 0.70
C PHE A 7 -34.52 20.43 -0.16
N ILE A 8 -35.13 20.34 -1.33
CA ILE A 8 -34.92 19.23 -2.27
C ILE A 8 -33.51 19.29 -2.85
N CYS A 9 -32.94 20.45 -3.12
CA CYS A 9 -31.60 20.63 -3.66
C CYS A 9 -30.51 20.20 -2.66
N VAL A 10 -30.73 20.37 -1.35
CA VAL A 10 -29.78 19.96 -0.30
C VAL A 10 -29.71 18.45 -0.14
N ILE A 11 -30.84 17.74 -0.34
CA ILE A 11 -30.88 16.27 -0.19
C ILE A 11 -30.15 15.56 -1.34
N THR A 12 -30.10 16.12 -2.53
CA THR A 12 -29.44 15.51 -3.69
C THR A 12 -27.90 15.55 -3.62
N VAL A 13 -27.32 16.45 -2.82
CA VAL A 13 -25.86 16.59 -2.68
C VAL A 13 -25.27 15.55 -1.72
N LEU A 14 -26.10 14.91 -0.87
CA LEU A 14 -25.64 13.93 0.11
C LEU A 14 -25.49 12.51 -0.43
N SER A 15 -25.88 12.23 -1.67
CA SER A 15 -25.68 10.93 -2.31
C SER A 15 -24.29 10.84 -2.98
N SER A 16 -23.24 11.20 -2.23
CA SER A 16 -21.85 10.95 -2.63
C SER A 16 -21.59 9.45 -2.57
N CYS A 17 -21.59 8.80 -3.73
CA CYS A 17 -21.23 7.40 -3.90
C CYS A 17 -19.81 7.16 -3.39
N THR A 18 -19.67 6.47 -2.26
CA THR A 18 -18.41 5.86 -1.86
C THR A 18 -18.13 4.70 -2.81
N GLN A 19 -17.23 4.89 -3.73
CA GLN A 19 -16.71 3.80 -4.55
C GLN A 19 -15.96 2.82 -3.65
N LYS A 20 -16.60 1.68 -3.38
CA LYS A 20 -15.95 0.54 -2.74
C LYS A 20 -15.00 -0.07 -3.76
N ILE A 21 -13.70 0.09 -3.55
CA ILE A 21 -12.70 -0.64 -4.33
C ILE A 21 -12.89 -2.11 -4.00
N ILE A 22 -13.51 -2.85 -4.91
CA ILE A 22 -13.56 -4.29 -4.86
C ILE A 22 -12.17 -4.76 -5.25
N ILE A 23 -11.38 -5.18 -4.26
CA ILE A 23 -10.18 -5.97 -4.51
C ILE A 23 -10.71 -7.30 -5.03
N THR A 24 -10.72 -7.44 -6.35
CA THR A 24 -11.09 -8.66 -7.04
C THR A 24 -10.21 -9.79 -6.53
N ASP A 25 -10.87 -10.77 -6.06
CA ASP A 25 -10.49 -12.10 -5.62
C ASP A 25 -9.12 -12.57 -6.16
N PHE A 26 -8.15 -12.71 -5.24
CA PHE A 26 -6.83 -13.26 -5.52
C PHE A 26 -6.89 -14.82 -5.49
N SER A 27 -7.91 -15.38 -6.10
CA SER A 27 -8.21 -16.81 -6.05
C SER A 27 -7.51 -17.65 -7.12
N VAL A 28 -6.63 -17.07 -7.93
CA VAL A 28 -5.81 -17.83 -8.86
C VAL A 28 -4.39 -17.92 -8.32
N LEU A 29 -4.18 -18.82 -7.37
CA LEU A 29 -2.83 -19.27 -7.04
C LEU A 29 -2.26 -19.96 -8.29
N PRO A 30 -1.19 -19.43 -8.88
CA PRO A 30 -0.54 -20.07 -10.01
C PRO A 30 -0.05 -21.46 -9.58
N LYS A 31 -0.38 -22.48 -10.38
CA LYS A 31 -0.14 -23.89 -10.05
C LYS A 31 1.34 -24.31 -10.14
N SER A 32 2.17 -23.48 -10.75
CA SER A 32 3.61 -23.76 -10.91
C SER A 32 4.47 -22.50 -10.89
N ALA A 33 5.74 -22.63 -10.55
CA ALA A 33 6.70 -21.53 -10.56
C ALA A 33 6.85 -20.89 -11.96
N SER A 34 6.78 -21.69 -13.02
CA SER A 34 6.84 -21.20 -14.40
C SER A 34 5.64 -20.34 -14.79
N GLU A 35 4.45 -20.67 -14.31
CA GLU A 35 3.26 -19.85 -14.53
C GLU A 35 3.35 -18.50 -13.83
N ILE A 36 3.91 -18.47 -12.60
CA ILE A 36 4.16 -17.22 -11.87
C ILE A 36 5.12 -16.34 -12.66
N ILE A 37 6.25 -16.90 -13.08
CA ILE A 37 7.28 -16.16 -13.84
C ILE A 37 6.70 -15.61 -15.14
N ASN A 38 5.97 -16.43 -15.90
CA ASN A 38 5.35 -16.01 -17.15
C ASN A 38 4.29 -14.92 -16.92
N HIS A 39 3.50 -15.05 -15.86
CA HIS A 39 2.51 -14.03 -15.51
C HIS A 39 3.16 -12.71 -15.12
N VAL A 40 4.21 -12.73 -14.32
CA VAL A 40 4.97 -11.52 -13.94
C VAL A 40 5.60 -10.87 -15.16
N ASN A 41 6.24 -11.66 -16.04
CA ASN A 41 6.86 -11.15 -17.25
C ASN A 41 5.84 -10.56 -18.24
N SER A 42 4.64 -11.17 -18.35
CA SER A 42 3.56 -10.64 -19.21
C SER A 42 2.95 -9.34 -18.68
N LYS A 43 3.08 -9.07 -17.40
CA LYS A 43 2.61 -7.86 -16.72
C LYS A 43 3.71 -6.82 -16.52
N ASN A 44 4.80 -6.90 -17.31
CA ASN A 44 5.93 -5.99 -17.19
C ASN A 44 5.48 -4.53 -17.30
N ILE A 45 5.40 -3.86 -16.16
CA ILE A 45 5.06 -2.44 -16.07
C ILE A 45 6.36 -1.67 -16.32
N ASN A 46 6.42 -0.94 -17.43
CA ASN A 46 7.53 -0.05 -17.66
C ASN A 46 7.34 1.20 -16.79
N TYR A 47 8.19 1.35 -15.78
CA TYR A 47 8.20 2.50 -14.88
C TYR A 47 9.61 3.05 -14.73
N GLU A 48 9.72 4.33 -14.57
CA GLU A 48 10.95 5.02 -14.18
C GLU A 48 10.93 5.27 -12.66
N HIS A 49 9.76 5.66 -12.16
CA HIS A 49 9.49 5.85 -10.74
C HIS A 49 8.24 5.09 -10.35
N LEU A 50 8.28 4.40 -9.22
CA LEU A 50 7.15 3.68 -8.65
C LEU A 50 6.99 4.05 -7.17
N ASP A 51 5.78 4.46 -6.78
CA ASP A 51 5.42 4.73 -5.38
C ASP A 51 4.27 3.77 -4.99
N LEU A 52 4.56 2.84 -4.10
CA LEU A 52 3.63 1.85 -3.60
C LEU A 52 3.29 2.15 -2.15
N LYS A 53 2.00 2.22 -1.84
CA LYS A 53 1.49 2.37 -0.48
C LYS A 53 0.58 1.20 -0.16
N GLY A 54 0.79 0.59 0.98
CA GLY A 54 0.02 -0.56 1.44
C GLY A 54 -0.23 -0.53 2.93
N SER A 55 -1.17 -1.36 3.35
CA SER A 55 -1.43 -1.63 4.77
C SER A 55 -1.30 -3.13 5.00
N VAL A 56 -0.62 -3.48 6.08
CA VAL A 56 -0.46 -4.86 6.54
C VAL A 56 -1.07 -4.99 7.91
N VAL A 57 -1.79 -6.07 8.14
CA VAL A 57 -2.31 -6.46 9.43
C VAL A 57 -1.57 -7.72 9.85
N LEU A 58 -0.84 -7.63 10.95
CA LEU A 58 -0.22 -8.78 11.59
C LEU A 58 -1.15 -9.25 12.71
N ILE A 59 -1.59 -10.49 12.61
CA ILE A 59 -2.41 -11.13 13.64
C ILE A 59 -1.49 -12.08 14.41
N ARG A 60 -1.32 -11.83 15.69
CA ARG A 60 -0.57 -12.67 16.60
C ARG A 60 -1.45 -13.03 17.78
N ASP A 61 -1.79 -14.29 17.90
CA ASP A 61 -2.78 -14.80 18.87
C ASP A 61 -4.12 -14.06 18.74
N THR A 62 -4.42 -13.14 19.64
CA THR A 62 -5.64 -12.30 19.65
C THR A 62 -5.35 -10.82 19.36
N GLU A 63 -4.10 -10.47 19.17
CA GLU A 63 -3.69 -9.08 18.93
C GLU A 63 -3.54 -8.78 17.44
N GLU A 64 -4.12 -7.67 17.01
CA GLU A 64 -3.94 -7.13 15.66
C GLU A 64 -3.03 -5.91 15.71
N ILE A 65 -1.90 -5.98 15.00
CA ILE A 65 -1.00 -4.85 14.82
C ILE A 65 -1.09 -4.40 13.36
N LYS A 66 -1.39 -3.12 13.15
CA LYS A 66 -1.59 -2.54 11.82
C LYS A 66 -0.43 -1.67 11.44
N PHE A 67 0.14 -1.93 10.27
CA PHE A 67 1.26 -1.18 9.71
C PHE A 67 0.90 -0.54 8.38
N ASN A 68 1.47 0.61 8.11
CA ASN A 68 1.49 1.23 6.80
C ASN A 68 2.89 1.06 6.20
N ILE A 69 2.93 0.57 4.98
CA ILE A 69 4.16 0.39 4.21
C ILE A 69 4.17 1.39 3.05
N ASN A 70 5.29 2.05 2.86
CA ASN A 70 5.54 2.89 1.70
C ASN A 70 6.84 2.42 1.05
N ILE A 71 6.79 2.09 -0.24
CA ILE A 71 7.93 1.65 -1.03
C ILE A 71 8.05 2.59 -2.22
N LYS A 72 9.23 3.17 -2.39
CA LYS A 72 9.58 4.00 -3.54
C LYS A 72 10.70 3.32 -4.30
N VAL A 73 10.51 3.20 -5.59
CA VAL A 73 11.49 2.57 -6.48
C VAL A 73 11.86 3.56 -7.57
N ILE A 74 13.15 3.76 -7.75
CA ILE A 74 13.72 4.36 -8.96
C ILE A 74 14.40 3.23 -9.71
N LYS A 75 13.95 2.98 -10.93
CA LYS A 75 14.44 1.88 -11.75
C LYS A 75 15.95 1.90 -11.82
N ASP A 76 16.57 0.75 -11.67
CA ASP A 76 18.03 0.52 -11.78
C ASP A 76 18.89 1.38 -10.84
N SER A 77 18.31 2.02 -9.82
CA SER A 77 19.02 2.93 -8.92
C SER A 77 18.78 2.61 -7.45
N VAL A 78 17.57 2.78 -6.95
CA VAL A 78 17.30 2.67 -5.52
C VAL A 78 15.89 2.16 -5.23
N VAL A 79 15.79 1.31 -4.21
CA VAL A 79 14.53 0.95 -3.55
C VAL A 79 14.57 1.49 -2.14
N TRP A 80 13.62 2.32 -1.81
CA TRP A 80 13.43 2.86 -0.47
C TRP A 80 12.13 2.32 0.13
N MET A 81 12.16 1.89 1.37
CA MET A 81 11.02 1.34 2.10
C MET A 81 10.91 1.95 3.49
N SER A 82 9.69 2.25 3.92
CA SER A 82 9.37 2.70 5.27
C SER A 82 8.16 1.94 5.80
N ILE A 83 8.27 1.46 7.03
CA ILE A 83 7.19 0.77 7.74
C ILE A 83 6.86 1.61 8.97
N ARG A 84 5.59 1.97 9.10
CA ARG A 84 5.07 2.78 10.21
C ARG A 84 3.96 2.06 10.93
N GLU A 85 3.96 2.12 12.25
CA GLU A 85 2.80 1.74 13.03
C GLU A 85 1.63 2.69 12.72
N ARG A 86 0.44 2.13 12.51
CA ARG A 86 -0.69 2.89 11.96
C ARG A 86 -1.33 3.85 12.96
N SER A 87 -1.40 3.45 14.24
CA SER A 87 -2.14 4.18 15.27
C SER A 87 -1.40 5.46 15.69
N LEU A 88 -0.10 5.37 15.87
CA LEU A 88 0.76 6.45 16.32
C LEU A 88 1.49 7.16 15.18
N GLY A 89 1.51 6.56 13.99
CA GLY A 89 2.26 7.09 12.84
C GLY A 89 3.77 7.02 12.99
N ILE A 90 4.26 6.30 14.00
CA ILE A 90 5.70 6.17 14.30
C ILE A 90 6.34 5.26 13.27
N GLU A 91 7.45 5.70 12.68
CA GLU A 91 8.25 4.87 11.81
C GLU A 91 9.04 3.86 12.64
N LEU A 92 8.83 2.57 12.34
CA LEU A 92 9.49 1.46 13.03
C LEU A 92 10.76 1.06 12.30
N PHE A 93 10.66 0.94 10.98
CA PHE A 93 11.74 0.48 10.12
C PHE A 93 11.87 1.35 8.89
N ARG A 94 13.11 1.53 8.44
CA ARG A 94 13.44 2.11 7.16
C ARG A 94 14.54 1.30 6.51
N ALA A 95 14.41 1.02 5.24
CA ALA A 95 15.45 0.38 4.44
C ALA A 95 15.67 1.15 3.14
N GLN A 96 16.89 1.14 2.69
CA GLN A 96 17.29 1.62 1.37
C GLN A 96 18.23 0.61 0.75
N LEU A 97 17.88 0.16 -0.45
CA LEU A 97 18.68 -0.76 -1.24
C LEU A 97 19.17 0.00 -2.48
N THR A 98 20.45 -0.07 -2.72
CA THR A 98 21.10 0.43 -3.94
C THR A 98 21.74 -0.75 -4.66
N ASN A 99 22.39 -0.53 -5.80
CA ASN A 99 23.01 -1.61 -6.56
C ASN A 99 24.15 -2.31 -5.81
N ASP A 100 24.76 -1.64 -4.85
CA ASP A 100 25.95 -2.08 -4.14
C ASP A 100 25.80 -2.15 -2.61
N SER A 101 24.73 -1.59 -2.06
CA SER A 101 24.62 -1.40 -0.62
C SER A 101 23.19 -1.56 -0.10
N ILE A 102 23.06 -2.01 1.14
CA ILE A 102 21.81 -2.05 1.88
C ILE A 102 21.99 -1.25 3.16
N TYR A 103 21.14 -0.26 3.35
CA TYR A 103 21.05 0.51 4.58
C TYR A 103 19.76 0.17 5.30
N PHE A 104 19.85 -0.07 6.59
CA PHE A 104 18.72 -0.45 7.42
C PHE A 104 18.72 0.34 8.73
N ILE A 105 17.58 0.89 9.12
CA ILE A 105 17.38 1.58 10.38
C ILE A 105 16.24 0.88 11.12
N ASN A 106 16.52 0.33 12.28
CA ASN A 106 15.54 -0.16 13.23
C ASN A 106 15.38 0.86 14.37
N ARG A 107 14.27 1.59 14.35
CA ARG A 107 14.00 2.62 15.36
C ARG A 107 13.49 2.06 16.68
N LEU A 108 13.02 0.81 16.69
CA LEU A 108 12.60 0.13 17.92
C LEU A 108 13.81 -0.19 18.80
N GLU A 109 14.89 -0.67 18.17
CA GLU A 109 16.12 -1.07 18.86
C GLU A 109 17.24 -0.03 18.76
N LYS A 110 16.98 1.10 18.09
CA LYS A 110 17.98 2.17 17.84
C LYS A 110 19.25 1.64 17.16
N THR A 111 19.14 0.65 16.30
CA THR A 111 20.21 0.10 15.46
C THR A 111 20.23 0.73 14.08
N TYR A 112 21.44 0.98 13.55
CA TYR A 112 21.67 1.65 12.27
C TYR A 112 22.60 0.81 11.40
#